data_f507b443f9172ec4e9dd31b7edc5b847
#
_entry.id   f507b443f9172ec4e9dd31b7edc5b847
#
_cell.length_a   1.000
_cell.length_b   1.000
_cell.length_c   1.000
_cell.angle_alpha   90.00
_cell.angle_beta   90.00
_cell.angle_gamma   90.00
#
_symmetry.space_group_name_H-M   'P 1'
#
loop_
_entity.id
_entity.type
_entity.pdbx_description
1 polymer ?
#
loop_
_entity_poly.entity_id
_entity_poly.type
_entity_poly.pdbx_seq_one_letter_code
_entity_poly.pdbx_strand_id
1 'polypeptide(L)'
;MELSTAFDTILSDLAGGASILWLALAGVVLIVWDIFRNNAPVLPWLACLVVAGAAIIEVFRLGDPSSTVFFSLIQTGGPASFVSLVILISAFCSIVLSVPYLARIKHGYGEVYALILFATSGMVMLGTANNMVTVFVGLETMSIALYILTGLVRSDEGAMESALKYFLLGAFSTGFFLYGIALMYGATGTMYFTEMASGYAGSELQPLFWVGVALFLVGFLFKVAAVPFHMWTPDIYQGAPTTLTGFMATASKTAAFAALVLVLYHGIGTLAPGDGQWQLALALVALVTVVMGNILALNQDNVKRMLAYSSIAHAGYVLIALAAGTSEAYAGAVYYLLIYALMNIGAFGVMALLEWDGKEGRVQTLDSLSGIGFKKPLLGVTRGVFMFSLTGFPPLGGFFGKLAVFAPAVNAGLTWLAIVGVLASVFSGYYYLRVLYVFWMKSPDADDSAARSADFSVPRTSSIVIVGCAVLLLVIGLVPGLRDLTLSFFAQGGLAALP
;
A
#
# COMPACT_ATOMS: atom_id res chain seq x y z
N MET A 1 15.92 27.70 -32.86
CA MET A 1 15.86 26.21 -32.73
C MET A 1 16.03 25.77 -31.30
N GLU A 2 16.99 26.26 -30.52
CA GLU A 2 17.18 25.85 -29.10
C GLU A 2 16.03 26.24 -28.16
N LEU A 3 15.39 27.38 -28.32
CA LEU A 3 14.30 27.85 -27.46
C LEU A 3 13.01 27.04 -27.64
N SER A 4 12.69 26.63 -28.88
CA SER A 4 11.52 25.79 -29.18
C SER A 4 11.72 24.37 -28.63
N THR A 5 12.90 23.79 -28.80
CA THR A 5 13.21 22.45 -28.23
C THR A 5 13.18 22.45 -26.72
N ALA A 6 13.70 23.47 -26.04
CA ALA A 6 13.64 23.62 -24.59
C ALA A 6 12.17 23.76 -24.13
N PHE A 7 11.35 24.53 -24.83
CA PHE A 7 9.92 24.68 -24.49
C PHE A 7 9.15 23.37 -24.66
N ASP A 8 9.40 22.65 -25.77
CA ASP A 8 8.78 21.35 -26.01
C ASP A 8 9.19 20.30 -24.93
N THR A 9 10.45 20.31 -24.49
CA THR A 9 10.92 19.45 -23.39
C THR A 9 10.22 19.79 -22.08
N ILE A 10 10.10 21.08 -21.73
CA ILE A 10 9.40 21.50 -20.49
C ILE A 10 7.93 21.07 -20.54
N LEU A 11 7.26 21.25 -21.69
CA LEU A 11 5.86 20.82 -21.85
C LEU A 11 5.70 19.30 -21.71
N SER A 12 6.61 18.51 -22.29
CA SER A 12 6.59 17.06 -22.18
C SER A 12 6.85 16.60 -20.73
N ASP A 13 7.77 17.24 -20.03
CA ASP A 13 8.03 16.97 -18.61
C ASP A 13 6.83 17.30 -17.72
N LEU A 14 6.25 18.49 -17.91
CA LEU A 14 5.03 18.88 -17.18
C LEU A 14 3.85 17.94 -17.47
N ALA A 15 3.68 17.57 -18.76
CA ALA A 15 2.68 16.58 -19.12
C ALA A 15 2.98 15.24 -18.48
N GLY A 16 4.21 14.74 -18.51
CA GLY A 16 4.62 13.45 -17.92
C GLY A 16 4.38 13.39 -16.40
N GLY A 17 4.71 14.42 -15.65
CA GLY A 17 4.48 14.50 -14.20
C GLY A 17 3.13 15.10 -13.80
N ALA A 18 2.17 15.23 -14.72
CA ALA A 18 0.93 15.96 -14.47
C ALA A 18 0.13 15.43 -13.30
N SER A 19 0.04 14.11 -13.08
CA SER A 19 -0.69 13.52 -11.96
C SER A 19 -0.10 13.92 -10.59
N ILE A 20 1.22 13.92 -10.47
CA ILE A 20 1.94 14.30 -9.24
C ILE A 20 1.74 15.78 -8.95
N LEU A 21 1.97 16.64 -9.97
CA LEU A 21 1.82 18.09 -9.85
C LEU A 21 0.38 18.49 -9.58
N TRP A 22 -0.58 17.86 -10.25
CA TRP A 22 -2.01 18.08 -10.06
C TRP A 22 -2.45 17.81 -8.63
N LEU A 23 -2.03 16.67 -8.05
CA LEU A 23 -2.33 16.31 -6.66
C LEU A 23 -1.70 17.30 -5.67
N ALA A 24 -0.43 17.65 -5.86
CA ALA A 24 0.30 18.54 -4.97
C ALA A 24 -0.29 19.97 -4.99
N LEU A 25 -0.50 20.53 -6.18
CA LEU A 25 -1.09 21.88 -6.34
C LEU A 25 -2.51 21.95 -5.79
N ALA A 26 -3.33 20.92 -6.08
CA ALA A 26 -4.68 20.85 -5.52
C ALA A 26 -4.68 20.74 -4.00
N GLY A 27 -3.73 20.02 -3.40
CA GLY A 27 -3.55 19.98 -1.95
C GLY A 27 -3.30 21.36 -1.36
N VAL A 28 -2.42 22.16 -1.98
CA VAL A 28 -2.18 23.56 -1.58
C VAL A 28 -3.46 24.40 -1.72
N VAL A 29 -4.16 24.29 -2.85
CA VAL A 29 -5.41 25.02 -3.08
C VAL A 29 -6.47 24.67 -2.04
N LEU A 30 -6.60 23.38 -1.66
CA LEU A 30 -7.57 22.96 -0.65
C LEU A 30 -7.23 23.53 0.74
N ILE A 31 -5.96 23.59 1.15
CA ILE A 31 -5.56 24.22 2.41
C ILE A 31 -5.92 25.71 2.40
N VAL A 32 -5.54 26.42 1.34
CA VAL A 32 -5.83 27.86 1.20
C VAL A 32 -7.35 28.09 1.24
N TRP A 33 -8.13 27.28 0.54
CA TRP A 33 -9.59 27.36 0.55
C TRP A 33 -10.17 27.14 1.95
N ASP A 34 -9.66 26.16 2.70
CA ASP A 34 -10.14 25.85 4.05
C ASP A 34 -9.89 26.98 5.03
N ILE A 35 -8.77 27.69 4.93
CA ILE A 35 -8.47 28.89 5.72
C ILE A 35 -9.55 29.97 5.55
N PHE A 36 -10.05 30.19 4.32
CA PHE A 36 -11.06 31.22 4.05
C PHE A 36 -12.50 30.78 4.30
N ARG A 37 -12.81 29.47 4.17
CA ARG A 37 -14.18 28.94 4.23
C ARG A 37 -14.47 28.05 5.43
N ASN A 38 -13.47 27.76 6.24
CA ASN A 38 -13.53 27.04 7.52
C ASN A 38 -14.38 25.75 7.45
N ASN A 39 -13.75 24.63 7.13
CA ASN A 39 -14.36 23.29 7.06
C ASN A 39 -15.54 23.15 6.08
N ALA A 40 -15.42 23.70 4.89
CA ALA A 40 -16.48 23.62 3.90
C ALA A 40 -16.79 22.16 3.53
N PRO A 41 -18.06 21.71 3.58
CA PRO A 41 -18.45 20.32 3.33
C PRO A 41 -18.19 19.87 1.87
N VAL A 42 -17.80 20.77 0.99
CA VAL A 42 -17.45 20.50 -0.40
C VAL A 42 -16.01 19.98 -0.55
N LEU A 43 -15.10 20.27 0.40
CA LEU A 43 -13.67 19.95 0.29
C LEU A 43 -13.37 18.46 0.05
N PRO A 44 -14.01 17.50 0.77
CA PRO A 44 -13.78 16.09 0.48
C PRO A 44 -14.17 15.68 -0.95
N TRP A 45 -15.25 16.27 -1.49
CA TRP A 45 -15.70 15.98 -2.84
C TRP A 45 -14.80 16.60 -3.91
N LEU A 46 -14.24 17.79 -3.63
CA LEU A 46 -13.20 18.38 -4.47
C LEU A 46 -11.94 17.50 -4.46
N ALA A 47 -11.52 17.00 -3.30
CA ALA A 47 -10.42 16.04 -3.22
C ALA A 47 -10.69 14.76 -4.02
N CYS A 48 -11.92 14.21 -3.98
CA CYS A 48 -12.33 13.09 -4.83
C CYS A 48 -12.23 13.43 -6.32
N LEU A 49 -12.68 14.61 -6.74
CA LEU A 49 -12.57 15.06 -8.14
C LEU A 49 -11.11 15.21 -8.58
N VAL A 50 -10.25 15.73 -7.71
CA VAL A 50 -8.81 15.85 -7.96
C VAL A 50 -8.17 14.49 -8.17
N VAL A 51 -8.43 13.52 -7.28
CA VAL A 51 -7.90 12.15 -7.42
C VAL A 51 -8.46 11.46 -8.66
N ALA A 52 -9.75 11.65 -8.97
CA ALA A 52 -10.36 11.12 -10.20
C ALA A 52 -9.72 11.74 -11.46
N GLY A 53 -9.44 13.04 -11.46
CA GLY A 53 -8.73 13.71 -12.55
C GLY A 53 -7.32 13.14 -12.77
N ALA A 54 -6.56 12.93 -11.69
CA ALA A 54 -5.26 12.25 -11.75
C ALA A 54 -5.39 10.81 -12.30
N ALA A 55 -6.41 10.06 -11.86
CA ALA A 55 -6.65 8.70 -12.34
C ALA A 55 -7.00 8.68 -13.85
N ILE A 56 -7.77 9.63 -14.33
CA ILE A 56 -8.07 9.76 -15.76
C ILE A 56 -6.80 9.99 -16.59
N ILE A 57 -5.89 10.85 -16.11
CA ILE A 57 -4.59 11.08 -16.74
C ILE A 57 -3.82 9.77 -16.88
N GLU A 58 -3.75 8.98 -15.79
CA GLU A 58 -3.01 7.71 -15.78
C GLU A 58 -3.70 6.60 -16.62
N VAL A 59 -5.04 6.60 -16.72
CA VAL A 59 -5.77 5.68 -17.62
C VAL A 59 -5.40 5.91 -19.09
N PHE A 60 -5.31 7.17 -19.51
CA PHE A 60 -4.90 7.48 -20.89
C PHE A 60 -3.46 7.05 -21.20
N ARG A 61 -2.59 7.02 -20.18
CA ARG A 61 -1.18 6.62 -20.32
C ARG A 61 -0.93 5.13 -20.15
N LEU A 62 -1.93 4.37 -19.71
CA LEU A 62 -1.76 2.95 -19.42
C LEU A 62 -1.31 2.13 -20.63
N GLY A 63 -1.70 2.57 -21.86
CA GLY A 63 -1.29 1.96 -23.12
C GLY A 63 -0.02 2.55 -23.72
N ASP A 64 0.55 3.59 -23.13
CA ASP A 64 1.76 4.21 -23.65
C ASP A 64 3.00 3.36 -23.29
N PRO A 65 4.04 3.37 -24.15
CA PRO A 65 5.31 2.76 -23.80
C PRO A 65 5.93 3.47 -22.58
N SER A 66 6.70 2.72 -21.78
CA SER A 66 7.43 3.32 -20.67
C SER A 66 8.41 4.37 -21.14
N SER A 67 8.34 5.55 -20.55
CA SER A 67 9.25 6.68 -20.82
C SER A 67 9.64 7.36 -19.50
N THR A 68 10.62 8.24 -19.55
CA THR A 68 11.07 9.00 -18.40
C THR A 68 10.94 10.50 -18.63
N VAL A 69 10.65 11.26 -17.59
CA VAL A 69 10.47 12.70 -17.59
C VAL A 69 11.25 13.35 -16.44
N PHE A 70 11.37 14.69 -16.47
CA PHE A 70 12.13 15.44 -15.47
C PHE A 70 13.57 14.94 -15.34
N PHE A 71 14.33 15.02 -16.43
CA PHE A 71 15.73 14.53 -16.45
C PHE A 71 15.84 13.04 -16.02
N SER A 72 14.89 12.23 -16.44
CA SER A 72 14.82 10.80 -16.08
C SER A 72 14.65 10.52 -14.58
N LEU A 73 14.06 11.44 -13.81
CA LEU A 73 13.77 11.23 -12.40
C LEU A 73 12.54 10.37 -12.16
N ILE A 74 11.56 10.42 -13.07
CA ILE A 74 10.25 9.78 -12.93
C ILE A 74 9.94 8.96 -14.18
N GLN A 75 9.40 7.76 -13.99
CA GLN A 75 8.87 6.90 -15.06
C GLN A 75 7.40 7.22 -15.31
N THR A 76 6.94 7.13 -16.57
CA THR A 76 5.56 7.31 -16.99
C THR A 76 5.19 6.27 -18.05
N GLY A 77 3.88 6.04 -18.24
CA GLY A 77 3.36 5.01 -19.14
C GLY A 77 3.31 3.61 -18.52
N GLY A 78 2.64 2.67 -19.15
CA GLY A 78 2.57 1.25 -18.81
C GLY A 78 2.54 0.91 -17.32
N PRO A 79 3.60 0.24 -16.80
CA PRO A 79 3.66 -0.19 -15.40
C PRO A 79 3.58 0.96 -14.39
N ALA A 80 4.19 2.11 -14.68
CA ALA A 80 4.18 3.28 -13.81
C ALA A 80 2.75 3.82 -13.64
N SER A 81 2.01 3.92 -14.75
CA SER A 81 0.61 4.33 -14.73
C SER A 81 -0.29 3.31 -14.04
N PHE A 82 -0.03 2.01 -14.18
CA PHE A 82 -0.77 0.97 -13.46
C PHE A 82 -0.58 1.09 -11.95
N VAL A 83 0.64 1.25 -11.47
CA VAL A 83 0.95 1.46 -10.04
C VAL A 83 0.27 2.73 -9.54
N SER A 84 0.36 3.82 -10.28
CA SER A 84 -0.30 5.09 -9.95
C SER A 84 -1.81 4.92 -9.81
N LEU A 85 -2.46 4.16 -10.71
CA LEU A 85 -3.89 3.87 -10.63
C LEU A 85 -4.27 3.09 -9.36
N VAL A 86 -3.49 2.10 -8.94
CA VAL A 86 -3.75 1.37 -7.69
C VAL A 86 -3.68 2.30 -6.49
N ILE A 87 -2.70 3.21 -6.45
CA ILE A 87 -2.55 4.23 -5.41
C ILE A 87 -3.75 5.19 -5.42
N LEU A 88 -4.13 5.71 -6.60
CA LEU A 88 -5.22 6.66 -6.77
C LEU A 88 -6.59 6.06 -6.43
N ILE A 89 -6.87 4.81 -6.81
CA ILE A 89 -8.07 4.08 -6.42
C ILE A 89 -8.12 3.94 -4.89
N SER A 90 -6.99 3.60 -4.26
CA SER A 90 -6.90 3.48 -2.81
C SER A 90 -7.16 4.81 -2.12
N ALA A 91 -6.60 5.91 -2.63
CA ALA A 91 -6.82 7.26 -2.11
C ALA A 91 -8.29 7.70 -2.28
N PHE A 92 -8.87 7.52 -3.47
CA PHE A 92 -10.27 7.84 -3.75
C PHE A 92 -11.23 7.12 -2.78
N CYS A 93 -11.10 5.81 -2.68
CA CYS A 93 -11.92 5.01 -1.78
C CYS A 93 -11.75 5.43 -0.32
N SER A 94 -10.52 5.73 0.10
CA SER A 94 -10.23 6.19 1.47
C SER A 94 -10.83 7.56 1.77
N ILE A 95 -10.80 8.50 0.83
CA ILE A 95 -11.48 9.81 0.99
C ILE A 95 -12.98 9.59 1.15
N VAL A 96 -13.62 8.83 0.25
CA VAL A 96 -15.07 8.57 0.30
C VAL A 96 -15.48 7.91 1.62
N LEU A 97 -14.72 6.92 2.10
CA LEU A 97 -14.97 6.27 3.39
C LEU A 97 -14.72 7.20 4.57
N SER A 98 -13.79 8.15 4.45
CA SER A 98 -13.44 9.09 5.52
C SER A 98 -14.51 10.16 5.74
N VAL A 99 -15.29 10.56 4.73
CA VAL A 99 -16.33 11.60 4.89
C VAL A 99 -17.30 11.30 6.03
N PRO A 100 -18.05 10.20 6.02
CA PRO A 100 -18.98 9.89 7.11
C PRO A 100 -18.28 9.47 8.40
N TYR A 101 -17.10 8.87 8.33
CA TYR A 101 -16.32 8.46 9.49
C TYR A 101 -15.84 9.68 10.28
N LEU A 102 -15.17 10.63 9.62
CA LEU A 102 -14.63 11.83 10.25
C LEU A 102 -15.74 12.78 10.74
N ALA A 103 -16.86 12.86 10.00
CA ALA A 103 -18.03 13.61 10.47
C ALA A 103 -18.58 13.04 11.79
N ARG A 104 -18.61 11.71 11.94
CA ARG A 104 -19.08 11.03 13.16
C ARG A 104 -18.18 11.30 14.36
N ILE A 105 -16.86 11.31 14.18
CA ILE A 105 -15.89 11.62 15.25
C ILE A 105 -15.63 13.12 15.40
N LYS A 106 -16.34 13.98 14.65
CA LYS A 106 -16.22 15.46 14.67
C LYS A 106 -14.81 15.98 14.31
N HIS A 107 -14.10 15.27 13.41
CA HIS A 107 -12.76 15.63 12.93
C HIS A 107 -12.72 15.77 11.40
N GLY A 108 -13.82 16.18 10.79
CA GLY A 108 -13.94 16.38 9.33
C GLY A 108 -13.34 17.70 8.85
N TYR A 109 -12.08 17.98 9.21
CA TYR A 109 -11.37 19.20 8.81
C TYR A 109 -10.89 19.11 7.36
N GLY A 110 -10.89 20.25 6.65
CA GLY A 110 -10.44 20.31 5.25
C GLY A 110 -8.97 19.95 5.06
N GLU A 111 -8.13 20.29 6.05
CA GLU A 111 -6.70 19.95 6.07
C GLU A 111 -6.44 18.45 5.96
N VAL A 112 -7.35 17.59 6.45
CA VAL A 112 -7.21 16.12 6.35
C VAL A 112 -7.18 15.67 4.89
N TYR A 113 -8.06 16.22 4.06
CA TYR A 113 -8.15 15.86 2.65
C TYR A 113 -6.97 16.40 1.85
N ALA A 114 -6.47 17.58 2.20
CA ALA A 114 -5.23 18.11 1.63
C ALA A 114 -4.02 17.24 1.97
N LEU A 115 -3.90 16.76 3.21
CA LEU A 115 -2.84 15.84 3.62
C LEU A 115 -2.94 14.48 2.90
N ILE A 116 -4.15 13.98 2.65
CA ILE A 116 -4.34 12.78 1.83
C ILE A 116 -3.84 13.03 0.39
N LEU A 117 -4.10 14.21 -0.20
CA LEU A 117 -3.58 14.54 -1.53
C LEU A 117 -2.06 14.65 -1.56
N PHE A 118 -1.42 15.29 -0.57
CA PHE A 118 0.05 15.33 -0.47
C PHE A 118 0.64 13.94 -0.28
N ALA A 119 0.06 13.12 0.60
CA ALA A 119 0.49 11.74 0.75
C ALA A 119 0.37 10.97 -0.57
N THR A 120 -0.75 11.13 -1.30
CA THR A 120 -0.98 10.47 -2.58
C THR A 120 0.00 10.94 -3.65
N SER A 121 0.30 12.24 -3.72
CA SER A 121 1.33 12.79 -4.61
C SER A 121 2.71 12.18 -4.33
N GLY A 122 3.11 12.12 -3.04
CA GLY A 122 4.34 11.46 -2.63
C GLY A 122 4.36 9.96 -2.94
N MET A 123 3.23 9.27 -2.81
CA MET A 123 3.10 7.84 -3.15
C MET A 123 3.22 7.59 -4.65
N VAL A 124 2.59 8.41 -5.49
CA VAL A 124 2.72 8.31 -6.96
C VAL A 124 4.17 8.57 -7.36
N MET A 125 4.79 9.65 -6.83
CA MET A 125 6.20 9.96 -7.05
C MET A 125 7.12 8.82 -6.64
N LEU A 126 6.88 8.21 -5.47
CA LEU A 126 7.65 7.06 -4.97
C LEU A 126 7.50 5.84 -5.87
N GLY A 127 6.26 5.49 -6.25
CA GLY A 127 5.95 4.30 -7.05
C GLY A 127 6.37 4.40 -8.51
N THR A 128 6.73 5.59 -8.99
CA THR A 128 7.19 5.86 -10.36
C THR A 128 8.63 6.36 -10.42
N ALA A 129 9.37 6.31 -9.31
CA ALA A 129 10.74 6.82 -9.23
C ALA A 129 11.70 6.05 -10.13
N ASN A 130 12.62 6.77 -10.80
CA ASN A 130 13.71 6.20 -11.58
C ASN A 130 15.11 6.56 -11.02
N ASN A 131 15.13 7.19 -9.85
CA ASN A 131 16.32 7.72 -9.23
C ASN A 131 16.21 7.61 -7.69
N MET A 132 17.32 7.39 -6.99
CA MET A 132 17.32 7.21 -5.52
C MET A 132 16.85 8.47 -4.79
N VAL A 133 17.15 9.68 -5.30
CA VAL A 133 16.69 10.95 -4.68
C VAL A 133 15.18 11.05 -4.80
N THR A 134 14.60 10.68 -5.96
CA THR A 134 13.14 10.66 -6.17
C THR A 134 12.45 9.68 -5.22
N VAL A 135 13.04 8.50 -5.03
CA VAL A 135 12.54 7.53 -4.03
C VAL A 135 12.52 8.17 -2.64
N PHE A 136 13.60 8.82 -2.23
CA PHE A 136 13.69 9.47 -0.93
C PHE A 136 12.65 10.59 -0.76
N VAL A 137 12.57 11.52 -1.72
CA VAL A 137 11.62 12.64 -1.65
C VAL A 137 10.17 12.16 -1.65
N GLY A 138 9.82 11.19 -2.51
CA GLY A 138 8.48 10.60 -2.54
C GLY A 138 8.13 9.90 -1.23
N LEU A 139 9.08 9.14 -0.65
CA LEU A 139 8.91 8.45 0.62
C LEU A 139 8.68 9.43 1.77
N GLU A 140 9.47 10.51 1.85
CA GLU A 140 9.34 11.51 2.91
C GLU A 140 8.06 12.35 2.78
N THR A 141 7.71 12.78 1.57
CA THR A 141 6.46 13.51 1.31
C THR A 141 5.24 12.70 1.77
N MET A 142 5.19 11.41 1.41
CA MET A 142 4.16 10.50 1.89
C MET A 142 4.21 10.35 3.41
N SER A 143 5.39 10.16 3.99
CA SER A 143 5.56 9.78 5.40
C SER A 143 5.14 10.90 6.35
N ILE A 144 5.57 12.13 6.09
CA ILE A 144 5.23 13.30 6.92
C ILE A 144 3.71 13.50 6.96
N ALA A 145 3.04 13.41 5.81
CA ALA A 145 1.59 13.53 5.75
C ALA A 145 0.89 12.41 6.57
N LEU A 146 1.37 11.17 6.48
CA LEU A 146 0.83 10.03 7.23
C LEU A 146 1.09 10.13 8.73
N TYR A 147 2.23 10.69 9.18
CA TYR A 147 2.50 10.93 10.61
C TYR A 147 1.46 11.87 11.21
N ILE A 148 1.16 12.96 10.50
CA ILE A 148 0.15 13.94 10.93
C ILE A 148 -1.25 13.31 10.95
N LEU A 149 -1.61 12.59 9.88
CA LEU A 149 -2.91 11.94 9.76
C LEU A 149 -3.14 10.85 10.85
N THR A 150 -2.09 10.16 11.29
CA THR A 150 -2.18 9.17 12.38
C THR A 150 -2.61 9.82 13.69
N GLY A 151 -2.08 10.99 14.02
CA GLY A 151 -2.40 11.76 15.24
C GLY A 151 -3.57 12.72 15.09
N LEU A 152 -4.45 12.53 14.12
CA LEU A 152 -5.56 13.45 13.82
C LEU A 152 -6.48 13.68 15.03
N VAL A 153 -6.77 12.64 15.80
CA VAL A 153 -7.65 12.72 16.98
C VAL A 153 -6.81 13.03 18.22
N ARG A 154 -6.52 14.31 18.43
CA ARG A 154 -5.62 14.78 19.51
C ARG A 154 -6.11 14.46 20.92
N SER A 155 -7.41 14.28 21.10
CA SER A 155 -8.02 13.91 22.39
C SER A 155 -7.90 12.42 22.72
N ASP A 156 -7.46 11.59 21.78
CA ASP A 156 -7.26 10.16 21.94
C ASP A 156 -5.78 9.88 22.22
N GLU A 157 -5.46 9.46 23.45
CA GLU A 157 -4.10 9.13 23.86
C GLU A 157 -3.46 8.04 23.00
N GLY A 158 -4.25 7.04 22.59
CA GLY A 158 -3.79 5.97 21.70
C GLY A 158 -3.41 6.47 20.30
N ALA A 159 -4.16 7.45 19.75
CA ALA A 159 -3.83 8.07 18.47
C ALA A 159 -2.54 8.92 18.58
N MET A 160 -2.39 9.67 19.68
CA MET A 160 -1.20 10.49 19.92
C MET A 160 0.06 9.63 20.15
N GLU A 161 -0.05 8.57 20.94
CA GLU A 161 1.04 7.59 21.14
C GLU A 161 1.44 6.95 19.81
N SER A 162 0.45 6.53 19.00
CA SER A 162 0.69 5.95 17.68
C SER A 162 1.39 6.91 16.73
N ALA A 163 0.97 8.20 16.70
CA ALA A 163 1.60 9.21 15.86
C ALA A 163 3.06 9.46 16.27
N LEU A 164 3.33 9.55 17.58
CA LEU A 164 4.68 9.74 18.10
C LEU A 164 5.59 8.53 17.78
N LYS A 165 5.09 7.31 18.00
CA LYS A 165 5.82 6.07 17.64
C LYS A 165 6.11 6.03 16.15
N TYR A 166 5.12 6.36 15.31
CA TYR A 166 5.30 6.34 13.86
C TYR A 166 6.33 7.35 13.39
N PHE A 167 6.26 8.57 13.92
CA PHE A 167 7.22 9.61 13.61
C PHE A 167 8.64 9.25 14.05
N LEU A 168 8.85 8.87 15.32
CA LEU A 168 10.19 8.58 15.85
C LEU A 168 10.83 7.38 15.15
N LEU A 169 10.10 6.26 15.03
CA LEU A 169 10.62 5.07 14.38
C LEU A 169 10.81 5.27 12.86
N GLY A 170 9.91 6.04 12.24
CA GLY A 170 10.03 6.41 10.84
C GLY A 170 11.24 7.27 10.56
N ALA A 171 11.44 8.36 11.31
CA ALA A 171 12.59 9.24 11.18
C ALA A 171 13.94 8.50 11.39
N PHE A 172 13.96 7.57 12.37
CA PHE A 172 15.12 6.73 12.59
C PHE A 172 15.41 5.80 11.39
N SER A 173 14.37 5.18 10.84
CA SER A 173 14.47 4.33 9.65
C SER A 173 14.93 5.12 8.42
N THR A 174 14.45 6.36 8.25
CA THR A 174 14.86 7.27 7.17
C THR A 174 16.33 7.63 7.26
N GLY A 175 16.89 7.75 8.46
CA GLY A 175 18.33 7.97 8.67
C GLY A 175 19.18 6.84 8.06
N PHE A 176 18.83 5.58 8.31
CA PHE A 176 19.48 4.43 7.68
C PHE A 176 19.29 4.42 6.17
N PHE A 177 18.08 4.70 5.71
CA PHE A 177 17.73 4.74 4.30
C PHE A 177 18.59 5.76 3.53
N LEU A 178 18.66 7.01 4.03
CA LEU A 178 19.44 8.08 3.42
C LEU A 178 20.94 7.80 3.46
N TYR A 179 21.42 7.24 4.57
CA TYR A 179 22.83 6.86 4.67
C TYR A 179 23.17 5.72 3.71
N GLY A 180 22.24 4.77 3.53
CA GLY A 180 22.37 3.72 2.50
C GLY A 180 22.50 4.31 1.09
N ILE A 181 21.65 5.27 0.72
CA ILE A 181 21.74 6.00 -0.56
C ILE A 181 23.11 6.68 -0.71
N ALA A 182 23.59 7.36 0.33
CA ALA A 182 24.88 8.06 0.29
C ALA A 182 26.05 7.09 0.06
N LEU A 183 26.04 5.92 0.69
CA LEU A 183 27.09 4.90 0.50
C LEU A 183 27.02 4.27 -0.90
N MET A 184 25.81 3.98 -1.42
CA MET A 184 25.63 3.48 -2.78
C MET A 184 26.12 4.50 -3.81
N TYR A 185 25.77 5.78 -3.62
CA TYR A 185 26.27 6.87 -4.47
C TYR A 185 27.80 7.00 -4.38
N GLY A 186 28.37 6.99 -3.17
CA GLY A 186 29.83 7.04 -2.98
C GLY A 186 30.58 5.91 -3.65
N ALA A 187 29.95 4.74 -3.77
CA ALA A 187 30.53 3.57 -4.44
C ALA A 187 30.35 3.58 -5.96
N THR A 188 29.22 4.11 -6.48
CA THR A 188 28.89 4.01 -7.92
C THR A 188 29.04 5.33 -8.69
N GLY A 189 29.04 6.48 -7.98
CA GLY A 189 29.08 7.81 -8.59
C GLY A 189 27.75 8.25 -9.24
N THR A 190 26.67 7.43 -9.15
CA THR A 190 25.38 7.70 -9.77
C THR A 190 24.22 7.50 -8.81
N MET A 191 23.12 8.25 -9.03
CA MET A 191 21.85 8.09 -8.35
C MET A 191 20.81 7.36 -9.21
N TYR A 192 21.08 7.18 -10.51
CA TYR A 192 20.16 6.55 -11.47
C TYR A 192 20.26 5.01 -11.43
N PHE A 193 19.12 4.33 -11.40
CA PHE A 193 19.08 2.88 -11.32
C PHE A 193 19.75 2.21 -12.51
N THR A 194 19.49 2.71 -13.73
CA THR A 194 20.03 2.17 -14.98
C THR A 194 21.55 2.29 -15.12
N GLU A 195 22.18 3.23 -14.40
CA GLU A 195 23.64 3.44 -14.41
C GLU A 195 24.36 2.70 -13.29
N MET A 196 23.60 2.14 -12.33
CA MET A 196 24.15 1.56 -11.10
C MET A 196 25.09 0.37 -11.42
N ALA A 197 24.73 -0.47 -12.39
CA ALA A 197 25.55 -1.62 -12.78
C ALA A 197 26.92 -1.21 -13.35
N SER A 198 26.95 -0.18 -14.22
CA SER A 198 28.19 0.34 -14.79
C SER A 198 29.08 1.01 -13.73
N GLY A 199 28.47 1.80 -12.84
CA GLY A 199 29.17 2.42 -11.72
C GLY A 199 29.76 1.38 -10.75
N TYR A 200 29.00 0.34 -10.42
CA TYR A 200 29.45 -0.76 -9.57
C TYR A 200 30.62 -1.54 -10.19
N ALA A 201 30.53 -1.89 -11.50
CA ALA A 201 31.58 -2.64 -12.20
C ALA A 201 32.92 -1.90 -12.23
N GLY A 202 32.90 -0.56 -12.30
CA GLY A 202 34.08 0.30 -12.29
C GLY A 202 34.59 0.67 -10.89
N SER A 203 33.91 0.25 -9.82
CA SER A 203 34.20 0.70 -8.47
C SER A 203 35.18 -0.22 -7.73
N GLU A 204 36.16 0.37 -7.06
CA GLU A 204 36.99 -0.30 -6.05
C GLU A 204 36.30 -0.42 -4.69
N LEU A 205 35.14 0.27 -4.51
CA LEU A 205 34.39 0.33 -3.25
C LEU A 205 33.17 -0.60 -3.25
N GLN A 206 33.23 -1.74 -3.94
CA GLN A 206 32.13 -2.71 -4.01
C GLN A 206 31.62 -3.17 -2.64
N PRO A 207 32.45 -3.43 -1.61
CA PRO A 207 31.96 -3.74 -0.27
C PRO A 207 31.12 -2.61 0.35
N LEU A 208 31.51 -1.35 0.10
CA LEU A 208 30.76 -0.17 0.57
C LEU A 208 29.39 -0.07 -0.07
N PHE A 209 29.27 -0.43 -1.36
CA PHE A 209 28.01 -0.52 -2.05
C PHE A 209 27.04 -1.49 -1.36
N TRP A 210 27.50 -2.69 -1.01
CA TRP A 210 26.65 -3.69 -0.35
C TRP A 210 26.23 -3.30 1.06
N VAL A 211 27.09 -2.60 1.81
CA VAL A 211 26.70 -1.97 3.08
C VAL A 211 25.61 -0.93 2.84
N GLY A 212 25.76 -0.11 1.78
CA GLY A 212 24.74 0.85 1.36
C GLY A 212 23.42 0.19 1.03
N VAL A 213 23.43 -0.90 0.23
CA VAL A 213 22.23 -1.69 -0.11
C VAL A 213 21.55 -2.24 1.15
N ALA A 214 22.32 -2.79 2.09
CA ALA A 214 21.76 -3.32 3.33
C ALA A 214 21.03 -2.25 4.15
N LEU A 215 21.65 -1.06 4.33
CA LEU A 215 21.04 0.06 5.05
C LEU A 215 19.81 0.63 4.31
N PHE A 216 19.89 0.73 3.00
CA PHE A 216 18.78 1.14 2.14
C PHE A 216 17.59 0.17 2.26
N LEU A 217 17.85 -1.14 2.25
CA LEU A 217 16.82 -2.14 2.44
C LEU A 217 16.20 -2.07 3.85
N VAL A 218 16.95 -1.75 4.89
CA VAL A 218 16.37 -1.52 6.24
C VAL A 218 15.25 -0.48 6.19
N GLY A 219 15.45 0.63 5.49
CA GLY A 219 14.42 1.65 5.31
C GLY A 219 13.17 1.15 4.58
N PHE A 220 13.34 0.41 3.49
CA PHE A 220 12.19 -0.19 2.78
C PHE A 220 11.50 -1.27 3.60
N LEU A 221 12.26 -2.17 4.24
CA LEU A 221 11.70 -3.24 5.07
C LEU A 221 10.91 -2.67 6.25
N PHE A 222 11.35 -1.56 6.83
CA PHE A 222 10.55 -0.81 7.80
C PHE A 222 9.25 -0.32 7.15
N LYS A 223 9.31 0.32 5.97
CA LYS A 223 8.13 0.92 5.33
C LYS A 223 7.09 -0.09 4.91
N VAL A 224 7.49 -1.26 4.44
CA VAL A 224 6.58 -2.36 4.09
C VAL A 224 6.19 -3.23 5.29
N ALA A 225 6.73 -2.94 6.48
CA ALA A 225 6.50 -3.68 7.72
C ALA A 225 7.00 -5.13 7.69
N ALA A 226 8.15 -5.37 7.08
CA ALA A 226 8.79 -6.69 7.12
C ALA A 226 9.50 -6.95 8.46
N VAL A 227 9.53 -8.20 8.89
CA VAL A 227 10.26 -8.62 10.10
C VAL A 227 11.77 -8.52 9.84
N PRO A 228 12.58 -7.94 10.77
CA PRO A 228 12.24 -7.53 12.15
C PRO A 228 11.70 -6.10 12.28
N PHE A 229 11.61 -5.33 11.21
CA PHE A 229 11.27 -3.89 11.23
C PHE A 229 9.75 -3.61 11.26
N HIS A 230 8.93 -4.58 11.62
CA HIS A 230 7.46 -4.55 11.59
C HIS A 230 6.80 -3.98 12.86
N MET A 231 7.54 -3.81 13.95
CA MET A 231 7.00 -3.60 15.32
C MET A 231 6.12 -2.36 15.46
N TRP A 232 6.25 -1.40 14.56
CA TRP A 232 5.44 -0.19 14.54
C TRP A 232 3.99 -0.43 14.07
N THR A 233 3.80 -1.37 13.14
CA THR A 233 2.55 -1.51 12.37
C THR A 233 1.33 -1.86 13.25
N PRO A 234 1.39 -2.80 14.20
CA PRO A 234 0.22 -3.15 15.01
C PRO A 234 -0.28 -1.98 15.87
N ASP A 235 0.62 -1.25 16.50
CA ASP A 235 0.28 -0.13 17.38
C ASP A 235 -0.31 1.03 16.58
N ILE A 236 0.31 1.39 15.45
CA ILE A 236 -0.14 2.50 14.62
C ILE A 236 -1.47 2.18 13.95
N TYR A 237 -1.66 0.95 13.44
CA TYR A 237 -2.93 0.58 12.82
C TYR A 237 -4.08 0.54 13.85
N GLN A 238 -3.79 0.17 15.08
CA GLN A 238 -4.78 0.17 16.16
C GLN A 238 -5.16 1.61 16.56
N GLY A 239 -4.20 2.51 16.73
CA GLY A 239 -4.46 3.87 17.24
C GLY A 239 -4.94 4.87 16.20
N ALA A 240 -4.50 4.77 14.93
CA ALA A 240 -4.90 5.68 13.87
C ALA A 240 -6.41 5.58 13.54
N PRO A 241 -7.03 6.64 12.99
CA PRO A 241 -8.39 6.58 12.45
C PRO A 241 -8.52 5.47 11.40
N THR A 242 -9.57 4.65 11.49
CA THR A 242 -9.66 3.38 10.73
C THR A 242 -9.66 3.55 9.22
N THR A 243 -10.26 4.59 8.68
CA THR A 243 -10.23 4.88 7.24
C THR A 243 -8.84 5.26 6.76
N LEU A 244 -8.09 6.02 7.58
CA LEU A 244 -6.70 6.38 7.32
C LEU A 244 -5.76 5.18 7.48
N THR A 245 -6.07 4.25 8.41
CA THR A 245 -5.38 2.96 8.51
C THR A 245 -5.54 2.15 7.21
N GLY A 246 -6.76 2.12 6.64
CA GLY A 246 -6.99 1.49 5.33
C GLY A 246 -6.15 2.12 4.22
N PHE A 247 -6.05 3.44 4.17
CA PHE A 247 -5.20 4.17 3.23
C PHE A 247 -3.71 3.83 3.40
N MET A 248 -3.22 3.83 4.64
CA MET A 248 -1.83 3.44 4.94
C MET A 248 -1.55 1.97 4.58
N ALA A 249 -2.50 1.06 4.85
CA ALA A 249 -2.33 -0.36 4.58
C ALA A 249 -2.26 -0.67 3.08
N THR A 250 -2.85 0.16 2.23
CA THR A 250 -3.01 -0.08 0.78
C THR A 250 -2.11 0.81 -0.06
N ALA A 251 -2.40 2.10 -0.15
CA ALA A 251 -1.69 3.02 -1.04
C ALA A 251 -0.20 3.15 -0.68
N SER A 252 0.14 3.32 0.62
CA SER A 252 1.54 3.49 1.01
C SER A 252 2.37 2.22 0.81
N LYS A 253 1.78 1.03 1.04
CA LYS A 253 2.47 -0.24 0.76
C LYS A 253 2.64 -0.47 -0.73
N THR A 254 1.63 -0.16 -1.54
CA THR A 254 1.75 -0.23 -3.00
C THR A 254 2.89 0.63 -3.50
N ALA A 255 2.97 1.89 -3.07
CA ALA A 255 4.04 2.81 -3.45
C ALA A 255 5.43 2.29 -3.02
N ALA A 256 5.57 1.84 -1.78
CA ALA A 256 6.84 1.33 -1.26
C ALA A 256 7.30 0.06 -1.97
N PHE A 257 6.39 -0.90 -2.20
CA PHE A 257 6.74 -2.12 -2.95
C PHE A 257 7.02 -1.84 -4.42
N ALA A 258 6.28 -0.93 -5.07
CA ALA A 258 6.55 -0.55 -6.45
C ALA A 258 7.95 0.08 -6.58
N ALA A 259 8.33 0.99 -5.68
CA ALA A 259 9.68 1.54 -5.66
C ALA A 259 10.75 0.47 -5.41
N LEU A 260 10.49 -0.47 -4.50
CA LEU A 260 11.42 -1.58 -4.27
C LEU A 260 11.55 -2.48 -5.51
N VAL A 261 10.45 -2.75 -6.24
CA VAL A 261 10.49 -3.44 -7.54
C VAL A 261 11.39 -2.69 -8.51
N LEU A 262 11.23 -1.37 -8.66
CA LEU A 262 12.03 -0.58 -9.59
C LEU A 262 13.52 -0.60 -9.26
N VAL A 263 13.87 -0.46 -7.97
CA VAL A 263 15.27 -0.54 -7.50
C VAL A 263 15.86 -1.93 -7.72
N LEU A 264 15.11 -2.98 -7.43
CA LEU A 264 15.58 -4.37 -7.63
C LEU A 264 15.66 -4.71 -9.11
N TYR A 265 14.73 -4.22 -9.93
CA TYR A 265 14.67 -4.55 -11.34
C TYR A 265 15.70 -3.79 -12.18
N HIS A 266 15.72 -2.46 -12.06
CA HIS A 266 16.59 -1.60 -12.87
C HIS A 266 17.97 -1.33 -12.25
N GLY A 267 18.11 -1.55 -10.94
CA GLY A 267 19.34 -1.27 -10.21
C GLY A 267 20.05 -2.54 -9.77
N ILE A 268 19.80 -3.00 -8.55
CA ILE A 268 20.55 -4.08 -7.89
C ILE A 268 20.49 -5.40 -8.68
N GLY A 269 19.35 -5.74 -9.28
CA GLY A 269 19.16 -6.97 -10.04
C GLY A 269 19.92 -7.03 -11.35
N THR A 270 20.41 -5.91 -11.88
CA THR A 270 21.24 -5.85 -13.09
C THR A 270 22.73 -6.08 -12.80
N LEU A 271 23.13 -6.15 -11.53
CA LEU A 271 24.49 -6.48 -11.13
C LEU A 271 24.82 -7.93 -11.52
N ALA A 272 26.10 -8.21 -11.83
CA ALA A 272 26.55 -9.43 -12.46
C ALA A 272 25.98 -10.73 -11.86
N PRO A 273 25.63 -11.72 -12.71
CA PRO A 273 25.15 -13.04 -12.25
C PRO A 273 26.24 -13.73 -11.42
N GLY A 274 25.93 -14.06 -10.20
CA GLY A 274 26.84 -14.73 -9.25
C GLY A 274 26.67 -14.29 -7.80
N ASP A 275 26.19 -13.07 -7.59
CA ASP A 275 25.97 -12.53 -6.26
C ASP A 275 24.51 -12.66 -5.79
N GLY A 276 23.84 -13.78 -6.04
CA GLY A 276 22.47 -14.09 -5.57
C GLY A 276 22.24 -13.97 -4.05
N GLN A 277 23.19 -13.39 -3.33
CA GLN A 277 23.15 -13.21 -1.88
C GLN A 277 22.02 -12.29 -1.43
N TRP A 278 21.69 -11.23 -2.20
CA TRP A 278 20.59 -10.34 -1.86
C TRP A 278 19.22 -11.03 -2.00
N GLN A 279 19.07 -11.91 -3.00
CA GLN A 279 17.85 -12.72 -3.19
C GLN A 279 17.66 -13.68 -2.02
N LEU A 280 18.72 -14.34 -1.56
CA LEU A 280 18.67 -15.21 -0.38
C LEU A 280 18.34 -14.41 0.87
N ALA A 281 18.92 -13.22 1.06
CA ALA A 281 18.60 -12.34 2.18
C ALA A 281 17.12 -11.94 2.17
N LEU A 282 16.58 -11.52 1.01
CA LEU A 282 15.15 -11.22 0.88
C LEU A 282 14.27 -12.46 1.10
N ALA A 283 14.68 -13.63 0.63
CA ALA A 283 13.95 -14.87 0.85
C ALA A 283 13.86 -15.23 2.35
N LEU A 284 14.94 -15.04 3.10
CA LEU A 284 14.94 -15.25 4.56
C LEU A 284 14.07 -14.22 5.28
N VAL A 285 14.13 -12.95 4.89
CA VAL A 285 13.25 -11.91 5.42
C VAL A 285 11.78 -12.22 5.09
N ALA A 286 11.48 -12.66 3.87
CA ALA A 286 10.14 -13.05 3.46
C ALA A 286 9.62 -14.23 4.30
N LEU A 287 10.45 -15.29 4.48
CA LEU A 287 10.13 -16.44 5.32
C LEU A 287 9.70 -16.01 6.73
N VAL A 288 10.58 -15.27 7.41
CA VAL A 288 10.33 -14.84 8.78
C VAL A 288 9.11 -13.93 8.86
N THR A 289 8.94 -13.04 7.88
CA THR A 289 7.81 -12.11 7.81
C THR A 289 6.47 -12.84 7.64
N VAL A 290 6.41 -13.83 6.74
CA VAL A 290 5.20 -14.64 6.53
C VAL A 290 4.85 -15.44 7.77
N VAL A 291 5.82 -16.10 8.39
CA VAL A 291 5.60 -16.96 9.56
C VAL A 291 5.20 -16.12 10.78
N MET A 292 5.99 -15.12 11.14
CA MET A 292 5.75 -14.29 12.32
C MET A 292 4.45 -13.48 12.19
N GLY A 293 4.17 -12.90 11.01
CA GLY A 293 2.93 -12.17 10.78
C GLY A 293 1.69 -13.03 11.03
N ASN A 294 1.67 -14.26 10.52
CA ASN A 294 0.55 -15.18 10.72
C ASN A 294 0.44 -15.67 12.17
N ILE A 295 1.55 -16.05 12.81
CA ILE A 295 1.54 -16.54 14.21
C ILE A 295 1.02 -15.45 15.16
N LEU A 296 1.50 -14.21 15.00
CA LEU A 296 1.10 -13.11 15.85
C LEU A 296 -0.35 -12.65 15.61
N ALA A 297 -0.90 -12.87 14.42
CA ALA A 297 -2.31 -12.59 14.12
C ALA A 297 -3.28 -13.54 14.85
N LEU A 298 -2.87 -14.79 15.13
CA LEU A 298 -3.75 -15.82 15.72
C LEU A 298 -4.33 -15.42 17.08
N ASN A 299 -3.53 -14.76 17.91
CA ASN A 299 -3.87 -14.44 19.30
C ASN A 299 -4.40 -13.01 19.49
N GLN A 300 -4.74 -12.31 18.37
CA GLN A 300 -5.25 -10.95 18.48
C GLN A 300 -6.77 -10.94 18.69
N ASP A 301 -7.22 -10.24 19.72
CA ASP A 301 -8.65 -9.97 19.96
C ASP A 301 -9.08 -8.64 19.36
N ASN A 302 -8.16 -7.67 19.20
CA ASN A 302 -8.42 -6.45 18.48
C ASN A 302 -8.34 -6.67 16.98
N VAL A 303 -9.45 -6.41 16.25
CA VAL A 303 -9.56 -6.69 14.82
C VAL A 303 -8.64 -5.82 13.97
N LYS A 304 -8.43 -4.55 14.35
CA LYS A 304 -7.48 -3.67 13.63
C LYS A 304 -6.05 -4.18 13.79
N ARG A 305 -5.69 -4.62 15.00
CA ARG A 305 -4.39 -5.20 15.31
C ARG A 305 -4.18 -6.54 14.59
N MET A 306 -5.22 -7.38 14.52
CA MET A 306 -5.21 -8.60 13.72
C MET A 306 -4.99 -8.31 12.23
N LEU A 307 -5.70 -7.32 11.66
CA LEU A 307 -5.49 -6.90 10.28
C LEU A 307 -4.10 -6.29 10.05
N ALA A 308 -3.49 -5.67 11.06
CA ALA A 308 -2.11 -5.19 10.99
C ALA A 308 -1.12 -6.36 10.86
N TYR A 309 -1.25 -7.41 11.68
CA TYR A 309 -0.41 -8.61 11.54
C TYR A 309 -0.69 -9.37 10.24
N SER A 310 -1.95 -9.44 9.81
CA SER A 310 -2.31 -9.89 8.47
C SER A 310 -1.56 -9.10 7.39
N SER A 311 -1.52 -7.78 7.50
CA SER A 311 -0.81 -6.89 6.58
C SER A 311 0.72 -7.15 6.55
N ILE A 312 1.31 -7.57 7.68
CA ILE A 312 2.72 -8.01 7.76
C ILE A 312 2.89 -9.33 6.99
N ALA A 313 2.01 -10.31 7.22
CA ALA A 313 2.06 -11.59 6.50
C ALA A 313 1.93 -11.41 4.97
N HIS A 314 1.01 -10.54 4.52
CA HIS A 314 0.82 -10.22 3.12
C HIS A 314 2.03 -9.48 2.51
N ALA A 315 2.71 -8.63 3.27
CA ALA A 315 4.00 -8.06 2.85
C ALA A 315 5.05 -9.16 2.61
N GLY A 316 5.07 -10.18 3.47
CA GLY A 316 5.91 -11.36 3.29
C GLY A 316 5.62 -12.12 1.99
N TYR A 317 4.34 -12.26 1.59
CA TYR A 317 4.01 -12.88 0.29
C TYR A 317 4.55 -12.07 -0.88
N VAL A 318 4.45 -10.74 -0.85
CA VAL A 318 5.05 -9.89 -1.89
C VAL A 318 6.57 -10.05 -1.91
N LEU A 319 7.23 -10.10 -0.74
CA LEU A 319 8.68 -10.31 -0.66
C LEU A 319 9.13 -11.65 -1.22
N ILE A 320 8.29 -12.72 -1.18
CA ILE A 320 8.57 -14.00 -1.86
C ILE A 320 8.73 -13.79 -3.37
N ALA A 321 7.81 -13.01 -3.99
CA ALA A 321 7.94 -12.68 -5.40
C ALA A 321 9.19 -11.86 -5.69
N LEU A 322 9.51 -10.86 -4.85
CA LEU A 322 10.71 -10.04 -5.05
C LEU A 322 12.00 -10.85 -4.93
N ALA A 323 12.04 -11.82 -4.01
CA ALA A 323 13.19 -12.71 -3.86
C ALA A 323 13.40 -13.63 -5.08
N ALA A 324 12.36 -13.92 -5.84
CA ALA A 324 12.47 -14.69 -7.09
C ALA A 324 13.26 -13.94 -8.18
N GLY A 325 13.24 -12.60 -8.17
CA GLY A 325 14.08 -11.76 -9.03
C GLY A 325 13.75 -11.84 -10.53
N THR A 326 12.56 -12.33 -10.92
CA THR A 326 12.15 -12.45 -12.32
C THR A 326 11.12 -11.41 -12.70
N SER A 327 11.05 -11.02 -13.97
CA SER A 327 10.05 -10.07 -14.50
C SER A 327 8.62 -10.52 -14.20
N GLU A 328 8.35 -11.84 -14.37
CA GLU A 328 7.03 -12.41 -14.07
C GLU A 328 6.68 -12.27 -12.58
N ALA A 329 7.66 -12.48 -11.69
CA ALA A 329 7.47 -12.35 -10.25
C ALA A 329 7.19 -10.89 -9.84
N TYR A 330 7.90 -9.92 -10.44
CA TYR A 330 7.67 -8.50 -10.20
C TYR A 330 6.28 -8.05 -10.69
N ALA A 331 5.89 -8.47 -11.89
CA ALA A 331 4.54 -8.21 -12.40
C ALA A 331 3.46 -8.86 -11.52
N GLY A 332 3.71 -10.10 -11.07
CA GLY A 332 2.85 -10.81 -10.11
C GLY A 332 2.72 -10.09 -8.78
N ALA A 333 3.81 -9.52 -8.26
CA ALA A 333 3.81 -8.70 -7.05
C ALA A 333 2.91 -7.47 -7.18
N VAL A 334 3.00 -6.73 -8.28
CA VAL A 334 2.18 -5.53 -8.50
C VAL A 334 0.70 -5.88 -8.74
N TYR A 335 0.43 -6.97 -9.46
CA TYR A 335 -0.93 -7.51 -9.58
C TYR A 335 -1.52 -7.89 -8.22
N TYR A 336 -0.72 -8.51 -7.36
CA TYR A 336 -1.12 -8.84 -6.01
C TYR A 336 -1.45 -7.59 -5.18
N LEU A 337 -0.67 -6.51 -5.32
CA LEU A 337 -0.90 -5.25 -4.61
C LEU A 337 -2.25 -4.60 -4.98
N LEU A 338 -2.70 -4.70 -6.24
CA LEU A 338 -4.05 -4.28 -6.63
C LEU A 338 -5.13 -5.05 -5.86
N ILE A 339 -5.02 -6.39 -5.85
CA ILE A 339 -5.99 -7.24 -5.14
C ILE A 339 -5.94 -6.98 -3.63
N TYR A 340 -4.74 -6.86 -3.09
CA TYR A 340 -4.50 -6.55 -1.68
C TYR A 340 -5.11 -5.19 -1.29
N ALA A 341 -5.02 -4.18 -2.15
CA ALA A 341 -5.64 -2.88 -1.93
C ALA A 341 -7.17 -3.02 -1.82
N LEU A 342 -7.82 -3.71 -2.76
CA LEU A 342 -9.27 -3.92 -2.73
C LEU A 342 -9.73 -4.68 -1.48
N MET A 343 -9.00 -5.73 -1.08
CA MET A 343 -9.29 -6.51 0.13
C MET A 343 -9.24 -5.65 1.38
N ASN A 344 -8.19 -4.84 1.53
CA ASN A 344 -7.98 -4.08 2.76
C ASN A 344 -8.82 -2.80 2.82
N ILE A 345 -9.03 -2.08 1.70
CA ILE A 345 -9.98 -0.97 1.65
C ILE A 345 -11.35 -1.46 2.13
N GLY A 346 -11.81 -2.61 1.63
CA GLY A 346 -13.07 -3.18 2.03
C GLY A 346 -13.09 -3.62 3.49
N ALA A 347 -12.06 -4.35 3.95
CA ALA A 347 -11.98 -4.84 5.32
C ALA A 347 -11.93 -3.71 6.36
N PHE A 348 -11.08 -2.69 6.15
CA PHE A 348 -11.02 -1.51 7.01
C PHE A 348 -12.24 -0.61 6.83
N GLY A 349 -12.82 -0.53 5.63
CA GLY A 349 -14.07 0.20 5.38
C GLY A 349 -15.24 -0.34 6.19
N VAL A 350 -15.42 -1.67 6.26
CA VAL A 350 -16.42 -2.30 7.14
C VAL A 350 -16.11 -2.00 8.61
N MET A 351 -14.83 -2.08 9.04
CA MET A 351 -14.44 -1.76 10.42
C MET A 351 -14.72 -0.30 10.77
N ALA A 352 -14.44 0.65 9.87
CA ALA A 352 -14.70 2.06 10.09
C ALA A 352 -16.19 2.38 10.33
N LEU A 353 -17.09 1.61 9.72
CA LEU A 353 -18.52 1.74 9.95
C LEU A 353 -18.96 1.18 11.30
N LEU A 354 -18.24 0.20 11.83
CA LEU A 354 -18.59 -0.53 13.07
C LEU A 354 -17.87 0.03 14.31
N GLU A 355 -16.74 0.68 14.12
CA GLU A 355 -15.84 1.08 15.22
C GLU A 355 -16.47 2.01 16.24
N TRP A 356 -17.51 2.75 15.87
CA TRP A 356 -18.05 3.83 16.71
C TRP A 356 -19.52 3.61 17.04
N ASP A 357 -19.83 3.36 18.30
CA ASP A 357 -21.22 3.19 18.78
C ASP A 357 -21.86 4.46 19.33
N GLY A 358 -21.12 5.56 19.40
CA GLY A 358 -21.62 6.89 19.78
C GLY A 358 -21.63 7.18 21.27
N LYS A 359 -21.28 6.27 22.17
CA LYS A 359 -21.42 6.48 23.62
C LYS A 359 -20.18 6.20 24.48
N GLU A 360 -19.39 5.16 24.24
CA GLU A 360 -18.40 4.73 25.26
C GLU A 360 -17.06 4.21 24.68
N GLY A 361 -16.69 4.58 23.49
CA GLY A 361 -15.38 4.19 22.97
C GLY A 361 -15.41 3.41 21.67
N ARG A 362 -14.22 3.00 21.23
CA ARG A 362 -14.03 2.33 19.94
C ARG A 362 -14.33 0.84 20.05
N VAL A 363 -15.31 0.37 19.28
CA VAL A 363 -15.61 -1.05 19.09
C VAL A 363 -14.53 -1.68 18.21
N GLN A 364 -13.57 -2.35 18.81
CA GLN A 364 -12.43 -2.92 18.07
C GLN A 364 -12.17 -4.40 18.39
N THR A 365 -12.84 -4.96 19.39
CA THR A 365 -12.65 -6.35 19.81
C THR A 365 -13.54 -7.31 19.00
N LEU A 366 -13.09 -8.55 18.85
CA LEU A 366 -13.88 -9.58 18.15
C LEU A 366 -15.26 -9.79 18.80
N ASP A 367 -15.31 -9.89 20.12
CA ASP A 367 -16.55 -10.16 20.85
C ASP A 367 -17.59 -9.06 20.66
N SER A 368 -17.15 -7.80 20.55
CA SER A 368 -18.03 -6.66 20.28
C SER A 368 -18.72 -6.72 18.91
N LEU A 369 -18.26 -7.59 18.01
CA LEU A 369 -18.83 -7.78 16.66
C LEU A 369 -19.87 -8.93 16.60
N SER A 370 -20.20 -9.54 17.74
CA SER A 370 -21.10 -10.71 17.81
C SER A 370 -22.47 -10.43 17.22
N GLY A 371 -22.91 -11.26 16.27
CA GLY A 371 -24.25 -11.24 15.67
C GLY A 371 -24.57 -10.04 14.77
N ILE A 372 -23.62 -9.15 14.49
CA ILE A 372 -23.84 -7.97 13.63
C ILE A 372 -24.26 -8.38 12.21
N GLY A 373 -23.76 -9.52 11.70
CA GLY A 373 -24.08 -10.02 10.37
C GLY A 373 -25.58 -10.19 10.13
N PHE A 374 -26.34 -10.61 11.13
CA PHE A 374 -27.80 -10.74 11.02
C PHE A 374 -28.51 -9.38 11.02
N LYS A 375 -28.00 -8.40 11.76
CA LYS A 375 -28.59 -7.06 11.85
C LYS A 375 -28.25 -6.20 10.63
N LYS A 376 -27.06 -6.38 10.06
CA LYS A 376 -26.55 -5.65 8.89
C LYS A 376 -26.02 -6.63 7.83
N PRO A 377 -26.91 -7.36 7.11
CA PRO A 377 -26.51 -8.43 6.20
C PRO A 377 -25.52 -7.98 5.12
N LEU A 378 -25.67 -6.75 4.60
CA LEU A 378 -24.76 -6.19 3.60
C LEU A 378 -23.30 -6.14 4.12
N LEU A 379 -23.12 -5.66 5.36
CA LEU A 379 -21.79 -5.61 5.98
C LEU A 379 -21.27 -7.01 6.29
N GLY A 380 -22.15 -7.93 6.70
CA GLY A 380 -21.80 -9.33 6.96
C GLY A 380 -21.32 -10.06 5.71
N VAL A 381 -22.05 -9.94 4.60
CA VAL A 381 -21.70 -10.58 3.33
C VAL A 381 -20.39 -9.98 2.75
N THR A 382 -20.30 -8.66 2.68
CA THR A 382 -19.08 -8.01 2.16
C THR A 382 -17.85 -8.31 3.02
N ARG A 383 -18.01 -8.33 4.37
CA ARG A 383 -16.98 -8.80 5.28
C ARG A 383 -16.53 -10.23 4.96
N GLY A 384 -17.51 -11.12 4.67
CA GLY A 384 -17.23 -12.49 4.25
C GLY A 384 -16.35 -12.55 3.00
N VAL A 385 -16.70 -11.79 1.96
CA VAL A 385 -15.92 -11.71 0.72
C VAL A 385 -14.47 -11.28 1.00
N PHE A 386 -14.27 -10.25 1.85
CA PHE A 386 -12.92 -9.78 2.16
C PHE A 386 -12.12 -10.81 2.96
N MET A 387 -12.71 -11.44 3.98
CA MET A 387 -12.02 -12.45 4.80
C MET A 387 -11.67 -13.70 3.99
N PHE A 388 -12.59 -14.21 3.16
CA PHE A 388 -12.30 -15.33 2.27
C PHE A 388 -11.25 -14.98 1.20
N SER A 389 -11.29 -13.75 0.68
CA SER A 389 -10.29 -13.30 -0.29
C SER A 389 -8.90 -13.16 0.34
N LEU A 390 -8.79 -12.59 1.55
CA LEU A 390 -7.54 -12.52 2.32
C LEU A 390 -6.97 -13.91 2.64
N THR A 391 -7.84 -14.87 2.96
CA THR A 391 -7.45 -16.28 3.11
C THR A 391 -6.87 -16.84 1.80
N GLY A 392 -7.35 -16.39 0.65
CA GLY A 392 -7.00 -16.91 -0.66
C GLY A 392 -7.92 -18.06 -1.09
N PHE A 393 -9.21 -17.94 -0.82
CA PHE A 393 -10.19 -18.96 -1.18
C PHE A 393 -10.70 -18.76 -2.62
N PRO A 394 -10.69 -19.81 -3.50
CA PRO A 394 -11.29 -19.71 -4.82
C PRO A 394 -12.82 -19.53 -4.72
N PRO A 395 -13.46 -18.81 -5.64
CA PRO A 395 -12.96 -18.15 -6.84
C PRO A 395 -12.66 -16.64 -6.66
N LEU A 396 -12.19 -16.21 -5.49
CA LEU A 396 -11.93 -14.80 -5.20
C LEU A 396 -10.57 -14.34 -5.70
N GLY A 397 -10.43 -13.02 -5.94
CA GLY A 397 -9.18 -12.41 -6.42
C GLY A 397 -7.96 -12.74 -5.58
N GLY A 398 -8.09 -12.87 -4.24
CA GLY A 398 -6.98 -13.21 -3.35
C GLY A 398 -6.29 -14.53 -3.66
N PHE A 399 -7.02 -15.53 -4.16
CA PHE A 399 -6.43 -16.79 -4.63
C PHE A 399 -5.53 -16.57 -5.84
N PHE A 400 -6.03 -15.86 -6.86
CA PHE A 400 -5.26 -15.60 -8.09
C PHE A 400 -4.08 -14.67 -7.84
N GLY A 401 -4.23 -13.72 -6.90
CA GLY A 401 -3.12 -12.89 -6.44
C GLY A 401 -2.00 -13.71 -5.81
N LYS A 402 -2.31 -14.63 -4.89
CA LYS A 402 -1.32 -15.53 -4.28
C LYS A 402 -0.68 -16.46 -5.32
N LEU A 403 -1.48 -16.96 -6.27
CA LEU A 403 -0.96 -17.77 -7.36
C LEU A 403 0.05 -16.98 -8.22
N ALA A 404 -0.23 -15.69 -8.50
CA ALA A 404 0.66 -14.84 -9.28
C ALA A 404 1.99 -14.53 -8.56
N VAL A 405 2.05 -14.66 -7.24
CA VAL A 405 3.26 -14.51 -6.42
C VAL A 405 4.03 -15.83 -6.30
N PHE A 406 3.33 -16.95 -6.02
CA PHE A 406 3.99 -18.21 -5.70
C PHE A 406 4.44 -18.99 -6.94
N ALA A 407 3.69 -18.94 -8.05
CA ALA A 407 4.06 -19.69 -9.25
C ALA A 407 5.41 -19.23 -9.83
N PRO A 408 5.69 -17.91 -10.01
CA PRO A 408 7.02 -17.48 -10.46
C PRO A 408 8.14 -17.81 -9.46
N ALA A 409 7.86 -17.81 -8.15
CA ALA A 409 8.85 -18.20 -7.15
C ALA A 409 9.23 -19.68 -7.25
N VAL A 410 8.26 -20.56 -7.57
CA VAL A 410 8.54 -21.99 -7.86
C VAL A 410 9.39 -22.11 -9.11
N ASN A 411 9.07 -21.40 -10.18
CA ASN A 411 9.81 -21.41 -11.45
C ASN A 411 11.26 -20.89 -11.26
N ALA A 412 11.48 -19.97 -10.34
CA ALA A 412 12.79 -19.44 -9.97
C ALA A 412 13.58 -20.35 -8.98
N GLY A 413 13.09 -21.56 -8.68
CA GLY A 413 13.77 -22.50 -7.77
C GLY A 413 13.52 -22.27 -6.27
N LEU A 414 12.68 -21.30 -5.89
CA LEU A 414 12.31 -21.02 -4.49
C LEU A 414 11.09 -21.83 -4.05
N THR A 415 10.97 -23.09 -4.51
CA THR A 415 9.84 -23.99 -4.19
C THR A 415 9.64 -24.15 -2.69
N TRP A 416 10.71 -24.27 -1.92
CA TRP A 416 10.66 -24.38 -0.46
C TRP A 416 9.97 -23.17 0.19
N LEU A 417 10.26 -21.97 -0.30
CA LEU A 417 9.68 -20.72 0.20
C LEU A 417 8.20 -20.58 -0.20
N ALA A 418 7.86 -20.98 -1.42
CA ALA A 418 6.48 -21.03 -1.89
C ALA A 418 5.64 -22.01 -1.06
N ILE A 419 6.17 -23.19 -0.71
CA ILE A 419 5.50 -24.15 0.17
C ILE A 419 5.20 -23.51 1.55
N VAL A 420 6.18 -22.86 2.17
CA VAL A 420 5.96 -22.17 3.44
C VAL A 420 4.91 -21.07 3.30
N GLY A 421 4.96 -20.28 2.21
CA GLY A 421 3.97 -19.25 1.92
C GLY A 421 2.54 -19.80 1.81
N VAL A 422 2.35 -20.92 1.11
CA VAL A 422 1.04 -21.60 0.97
C VAL A 422 0.57 -22.12 2.33
N LEU A 423 1.42 -22.83 3.07
CA LEU A 423 1.06 -23.35 4.40
C LEU A 423 0.67 -22.21 5.35
N ALA A 424 1.45 -21.15 5.40
CA ALA A 424 1.13 -19.97 6.21
C ALA A 424 -0.19 -19.29 5.79
N SER A 425 -0.49 -19.30 4.48
CA SER A 425 -1.76 -18.83 3.96
C SER A 425 -2.94 -19.68 4.45
N VAL A 426 -2.78 -21.01 4.51
CA VAL A 426 -3.80 -21.91 5.09
C VAL A 426 -4.01 -21.62 6.58
N PHE A 427 -2.91 -21.44 7.34
CA PHE A 427 -2.99 -21.06 8.74
C PHE A 427 -3.71 -19.72 8.95
N SER A 428 -3.55 -18.77 8.03
CA SER A 428 -4.26 -17.50 8.09
C SER A 428 -5.79 -17.65 8.06
N GLY A 429 -6.29 -18.72 7.46
CA GLY A 429 -7.70 -19.04 7.43
C GLY A 429 -8.35 -19.07 8.81
N TYR A 430 -7.63 -19.53 9.83
CA TYR A 430 -8.16 -19.61 11.18
C TYR A 430 -8.62 -18.24 11.72
N TYR A 431 -7.76 -17.22 11.73
CA TYR A 431 -8.12 -15.94 12.30
C TYR A 431 -9.11 -15.15 11.43
N TYR A 432 -9.12 -15.34 10.11
CA TYR A 432 -10.13 -14.73 9.24
C TYR A 432 -11.51 -15.40 9.43
N LEU A 433 -11.55 -16.73 9.52
CA LEU A 433 -12.79 -17.45 9.78
C LEU A 433 -13.31 -17.20 11.20
N ARG A 434 -12.43 -17.01 12.20
CA ARG A 434 -12.81 -16.59 13.56
C ARG A 434 -13.61 -15.28 13.54
N VAL A 435 -13.22 -14.30 12.70
CA VAL A 435 -14.00 -13.07 12.52
C VAL A 435 -15.40 -13.35 11.97
N LEU A 436 -15.50 -14.21 10.96
CA LEU A 436 -16.80 -14.56 10.36
C LEU A 436 -17.67 -15.36 11.32
N TYR A 437 -17.09 -16.28 12.08
CA TYR A 437 -17.79 -17.02 13.11
C TYR A 437 -18.43 -16.09 14.15
N VAL A 438 -17.68 -15.13 14.67
CA VAL A 438 -18.20 -14.15 15.63
C VAL A 438 -19.28 -13.28 14.97
N PHE A 439 -19.08 -12.85 13.75
CA PHE A 439 -20.00 -11.97 13.02
C PHE A 439 -21.37 -12.61 12.75
N TRP A 440 -21.40 -13.94 12.48
CA TRP A 440 -22.60 -14.66 12.05
C TRP A 440 -23.13 -15.67 13.06
N MET A 441 -22.28 -16.31 13.85
CA MET A 441 -22.65 -17.50 14.63
C MET A 441 -22.66 -17.27 16.14
N LYS A 442 -21.87 -16.30 16.66
CA LYS A 442 -21.85 -16.01 18.08
C LYS A 442 -23.04 -15.13 18.45
N SER A 443 -23.85 -15.58 19.40
CA SER A 443 -24.93 -14.77 19.96
C SER A 443 -24.36 -13.60 20.74
N PRO A 444 -24.94 -12.39 20.63
CA PRO A 444 -24.53 -11.26 21.46
C PRO A 444 -24.80 -11.58 22.94
N ASP A 445 -23.83 -11.36 23.81
CA ASP A 445 -24.06 -11.41 25.24
C ASP A 445 -25.02 -10.28 25.67
N ALA A 446 -25.81 -10.50 26.74
CA ALA A 446 -26.87 -9.56 27.15
C ALA A 446 -26.35 -8.15 27.50
N ASP A 447 -25.04 -8.05 27.82
CA ASP A 447 -24.36 -6.80 28.18
C ASP A 447 -23.58 -6.16 27.01
N ASP A 448 -23.58 -6.77 25.82
CA ASP A 448 -22.78 -6.31 24.69
C ASP A 448 -23.38 -5.05 24.05
N SER A 449 -22.79 -3.91 24.32
CA SER A 449 -23.23 -2.57 23.86
C SER A 449 -23.22 -2.46 22.32
N ALA A 450 -22.29 -3.13 21.65
CA ALA A 450 -22.16 -3.09 20.18
C ALA A 450 -23.32 -3.81 19.47
N ALA A 451 -23.84 -4.89 20.03
CA ALA A 451 -25.05 -5.54 19.53
C ALA A 451 -26.28 -4.63 19.67
N ARG A 452 -26.29 -3.72 20.63
CA ARG A 452 -27.34 -2.71 20.85
C ARG A 452 -27.21 -1.51 19.92
N SER A 453 -26.00 -1.12 19.52
CA SER A 453 -25.71 0.05 18.69
C SER A 453 -25.87 -0.18 17.19
N ALA A 454 -26.26 -1.38 16.75
CA ALA A 454 -26.49 -1.69 15.34
C ALA A 454 -27.66 -0.91 14.67
N ASP A 455 -28.21 0.09 15.34
CA ASP A 455 -29.27 0.99 14.83
C ASP A 455 -28.76 2.14 13.96
N PHE A 456 -27.46 2.14 13.61
CA PHE A 456 -26.92 3.16 12.70
C PHE A 456 -27.28 2.86 11.24
N SER A 457 -27.57 3.91 10.47
CA SER A 457 -27.72 3.80 9.02
C SER A 457 -26.33 3.72 8.34
N VAL A 458 -26.15 2.73 7.47
CA VAL A 458 -24.92 2.66 6.67
C VAL A 458 -24.97 3.73 5.57
N PRO A 459 -24.01 4.67 5.52
CA PRO A 459 -23.99 5.70 4.49
C PRO A 459 -23.92 5.08 3.08
N ARG A 460 -24.71 5.60 2.16
CA ARG A 460 -24.75 5.07 0.77
C ARG A 460 -23.39 5.12 0.09
N THR A 461 -22.63 6.20 0.30
CA THR A 461 -21.28 6.37 -0.26
C THR A 461 -20.33 5.26 0.20
N SER A 462 -20.31 4.96 1.50
CA SER A 462 -19.50 3.87 2.05
C SER A 462 -19.96 2.50 1.54
N SER A 463 -21.27 2.30 1.40
CA SER A 463 -21.81 1.05 0.84
C SER A 463 -21.35 0.83 -0.60
N ILE A 464 -21.35 1.88 -1.44
CA ILE A 464 -20.88 1.80 -2.83
C ILE A 464 -19.42 1.36 -2.89
N VAL A 465 -18.54 1.97 -2.08
CA VAL A 465 -17.12 1.61 -2.06
C VAL A 465 -16.92 0.16 -1.60
N ILE A 466 -17.55 -0.23 -0.48
CA ILE A 466 -17.38 -1.57 0.09
C ILE A 466 -17.92 -2.65 -0.86
N VAL A 467 -19.12 -2.45 -1.41
CA VAL A 467 -19.72 -3.38 -2.37
C VAL A 467 -18.90 -3.40 -3.68
N GLY A 468 -18.46 -2.24 -4.16
CA GLY A 468 -17.60 -2.13 -5.34
C GLY A 468 -16.32 -2.93 -5.20
N CYS A 469 -15.61 -2.80 -4.07
CA CYS A 469 -14.42 -3.61 -3.78
C CYS A 469 -14.73 -5.11 -3.74
N ALA A 470 -15.85 -5.52 -3.11
CA ALA A 470 -16.24 -6.92 -3.04
C ALA A 470 -16.58 -7.50 -4.43
N VAL A 471 -17.32 -6.75 -5.25
CA VAL A 471 -17.65 -7.14 -6.62
C VAL A 471 -16.40 -7.23 -7.50
N LEU A 472 -15.50 -6.26 -7.41
CA LEU A 472 -14.23 -6.30 -8.16
C LEU A 472 -13.39 -7.52 -7.79
N LEU A 473 -13.33 -7.92 -6.52
CA LEU A 473 -12.63 -9.13 -6.09
C LEU A 473 -13.25 -10.41 -6.67
N LEU A 474 -14.57 -10.45 -6.81
CA LEU A 474 -15.29 -11.54 -7.47
C LEU A 474 -15.01 -11.54 -8.99
N VAL A 475 -15.07 -10.37 -9.64
CA VAL A 475 -14.82 -10.24 -11.08
C VAL A 475 -13.37 -10.65 -11.42
N ILE A 476 -12.40 -10.17 -10.65
CA ILE A 476 -10.97 -10.53 -10.83
C ILE A 476 -10.78 -12.05 -10.67
N GLY A 477 -11.51 -12.67 -9.75
CA GLY A 477 -11.46 -14.11 -9.52
C GLY A 477 -12.14 -14.96 -10.58
N LEU A 478 -13.22 -14.45 -11.20
CA LEU A 478 -13.99 -15.17 -12.20
C LEU A 478 -13.51 -14.94 -13.64
N VAL A 479 -12.72 -13.88 -13.88
CA VAL A 479 -12.21 -13.50 -15.20
C VAL A 479 -10.68 -13.59 -15.23
N PRO A 480 -10.10 -14.78 -15.48
CA PRO A 480 -8.64 -14.99 -15.47
C PRO A 480 -7.88 -14.07 -16.43
N GLY A 481 -8.48 -13.67 -17.55
CA GLY A 481 -7.87 -12.78 -18.54
C GLY A 481 -7.50 -11.39 -18.00
N LEU A 482 -8.04 -10.96 -16.88
CA LEU A 482 -7.60 -9.70 -16.22
C LEU A 482 -6.17 -9.81 -15.66
N ARG A 483 -5.73 -11.00 -15.25
CA ARG A 483 -4.33 -11.24 -14.88
C ARG A 483 -3.43 -11.05 -16.10
N ASP A 484 -3.77 -11.67 -17.22
CA ASP A 484 -2.96 -11.64 -18.43
C ASP A 484 -2.88 -10.23 -19.01
N LEU A 485 -3.99 -9.47 -18.94
CA LEU A 485 -4.00 -8.06 -19.29
C LEU A 485 -3.04 -7.25 -18.42
N THR A 486 -3.05 -7.47 -17.10
CA THR A 486 -2.13 -6.78 -16.18
C THR A 486 -0.67 -7.14 -16.49
N LEU A 487 -0.38 -8.43 -16.71
CA LEU A 487 0.97 -8.89 -17.07
C LEU A 487 1.43 -8.31 -18.39
N SER A 488 0.53 -8.10 -19.38
CA SER A 488 0.87 -7.52 -20.68
C SER A 488 1.35 -6.07 -20.57
N PHE A 489 0.84 -5.27 -19.62
CA PHE A 489 1.36 -3.90 -19.39
C PHE A 489 2.81 -3.92 -18.94
N PHE A 490 3.21 -4.92 -18.15
CA PHE A 490 4.59 -5.09 -17.71
C PHE A 490 5.49 -5.62 -18.83
N ALA A 491 4.98 -6.52 -19.67
CA ALA A 491 5.72 -7.03 -20.82
C ALA A 491 6.02 -5.93 -21.86
N GLN A 492 5.06 -5.07 -22.16
CA GLN A 492 5.21 -3.95 -23.11
C GLN A 492 6.09 -2.83 -22.56
N GLY A 493 6.13 -2.64 -21.25
CA GLY A 493 6.92 -1.60 -20.58
C GLY A 493 8.42 -1.89 -20.44
N GLY A 494 8.97 -2.89 -21.15
CA GLY A 494 10.40 -3.23 -21.11
C GLY A 494 10.81 -4.11 -19.93
N LEU A 495 9.88 -4.46 -19.04
CA LEU A 495 10.12 -5.43 -17.96
C LEU A 495 10.26 -6.88 -18.48
N ALA A 496 9.99 -7.13 -19.76
CA ALA A 496 10.13 -8.43 -20.38
C ALA A 496 11.56 -8.74 -20.90
N ALA A 497 12.50 -7.81 -20.82
CA ALA A 497 13.81 -7.90 -21.48
C ALA A 497 14.96 -8.41 -20.59
N LEU A 498 14.70 -8.96 -19.41
CA LEU A 498 15.71 -9.69 -18.65
C LEU A 498 15.59 -11.20 -18.90
N PRO A 499 16.73 -11.89 -19.12
CA PRO A 499 16.78 -13.32 -19.32
C PRO A 499 16.30 -14.13 -18.12
#